data_5cbdcbfe7b1418059d4f0181c8cdbaab
#
_entry.id   5cbdcbfe7b1418059d4f0181c8cdbaab
#
_cell.length_a   1.000
_cell.length_b   1.000
_cell.length_c   1.000
_cell.angle_alpha   90.00
_cell.angle_beta   90.00
_cell.angle_gamma   90.00
#
_symmetry.space_group_name_H-M   'P 1'
#
loop_
_entity.id
_entity.type
_entity.pdbx_description
1 polymer ?
#
loop_
_entity_poly.entity_id
_entity_poly.type
_entity_poly.pdbx_seq_one_letter_code
_entity_poly.pdbx_strand_id
1 'polypeptide(L)'
;MITVKEIAEATAEVMNISVNDIYSSRRSKDICLARWIVFFIAREFTQATSTTIGSSTNKDHTSVLYGIAKVQEGVSSGEPTILALLDAVIKYVTPDGREKMQEVINKIQRRVTA
;
A
#
# COMPACT_ATOMS: atom_id res chain seq x y z
N MET A 1 9.01 3.76 14.75
CA MET A 1 7.90 2.87 14.31
C MET A 1 7.08 3.56 13.25
N ILE A 2 6.78 2.86 12.16
CA ILE A 2 6.01 3.41 11.04
C ILE A 2 4.52 3.40 11.38
N THR A 3 3.81 4.48 11.04
CA THR A 3 2.37 4.58 11.24
C THR A 3 1.64 4.59 9.90
N VAL A 4 0.35 4.28 9.93
CA VAL A 4 -0.51 4.35 8.73
C VAL A 4 -0.48 5.76 8.15
N LYS A 5 -0.52 6.78 9.02
CA LYS A 5 -0.48 8.17 8.59
C LYS A 5 0.80 8.50 7.81
N GLU A 6 1.95 8.04 8.31
CA GLU A 6 3.22 8.25 7.63
C GLU A 6 3.25 7.57 6.27
N ILE A 7 2.69 6.37 6.17
CA ILE A 7 2.60 5.64 4.90
C ILE A 7 1.72 6.40 3.92
N ALA A 8 0.58 6.93 4.39
CA ALA A 8 -0.32 7.71 3.54
C ALA A 8 0.35 8.98 3.03
N GLU A 9 1.05 9.68 3.92
CA GLU A 9 1.77 10.91 3.55
C GLU A 9 2.87 10.63 2.53
N ALA A 10 3.63 9.55 2.73
CA ALA A 10 4.67 9.15 1.80
C ALA A 10 4.10 8.76 0.43
N THR A 11 2.99 8.03 0.42
CA THR A 11 2.34 7.62 -0.82
C THR A 11 1.86 8.85 -1.60
N ALA A 12 1.25 9.80 -0.90
CA ALA A 12 0.79 11.05 -1.51
C ALA A 12 1.96 11.80 -2.13
N GLU A 13 3.08 11.90 -1.42
CA GLU A 13 4.27 12.57 -1.91
C GLU A 13 4.83 11.88 -3.16
N VAL A 14 4.98 10.56 -3.13
CA VAL A 14 5.51 9.78 -4.26
C VAL A 14 4.61 9.90 -5.48
N MET A 15 3.30 9.90 -5.30
CA MET A 15 2.34 9.96 -6.40
C MET A 15 1.93 11.37 -6.78
N ASN A 16 2.45 12.38 -6.08
CA ASN A 16 2.16 13.79 -6.33
C ASN A 16 0.66 14.09 -6.26
N ILE A 17 0.01 13.60 -5.21
CA ILE A 17 -1.40 13.88 -4.93
C ILE A 17 -1.52 14.42 -3.50
N SER A 18 -2.67 14.97 -3.15
CA SER A 18 -2.91 15.43 -1.79
C SER A 18 -3.22 14.25 -0.88
N VAL A 19 -2.65 14.24 0.32
CA VAL A 19 -2.98 13.20 1.30
C VAL A 19 -4.47 13.27 1.67
N ASN A 20 -5.08 14.46 1.62
CA ASN A 20 -6.50 14.60 1.88
C ASN A 20 -7.35 13.82 0.87
N ASP A 21 -6.87 13.70 -0.37
CA ASP A 21 -7.58 12.90 -1.39
C ASP A 21 -7.59 11.42 -1.03
N ILE A 22 -6.54 10.94 -0.38
CA ILE A 22 -6.49 9.54 0.07
C ILE A 22 -7.59 9.28 1.10
N TYR A 23 -7.81 10.23 2.01
CA TYR A 23 -8.83 10.11 3.06
C TYR A 23 -10.24 10.46 2.60
N SER A 24 -10.38 11.08 1.43
CA SER A 24 -11.66 11.56 0.91
C SER A 24 -12.48 10.42 0.28
N SER A 25 -13.67 10.78 -0.19
CA SER A 25 -14.53 9.85 -0.93
C SER A 25 -14.26 9.85 -2.43
N ARG A 26 -13.29 10.62 -2.90
CA ARG A 26 -12.95 10.70 -4.33
C ARG A 26 -12.46 9.35 -4.84
N ARG A 27 -12.79 9.04 -6.09
CA ARG A 27 -12.56 7.71 -6.68
C ARG A 27 -11.87 7.76 -8.04
N SER A 28 -11.02 8.74 -8.28
CA SER A 28 -10.20 8.72 -9.48
C SER A 28 -9.28 7.50 -9.43
N LYS A 29 -8.83 7.06 -10.59
CA LYS A 29 -7.97 5.88 -10.73
C LYS A 29 -6.71 6.00 -9.86
N ASP A 30 -6.06 7.16 -9.91
CA ASP A 30 -4.82 7.38 -9.17
C ASP A 30 -5.04 7.39 -7.66
N ILE A 31 -6.13 7.99 -7.21
CA ILE A 31 -6.45 8.04 -5.78
C ILE A 31 -6.78 6.65 -5.25
N CYS A 32 -7.53 5.86 -6.01
CA CYS A 32 -7.80 4.47 -5.63
C CYS A 32 -6.53 3.65 -5.54
N LEU A 33 -5.65 3.80 -6.51
CA LEU A 33 -4.36 3.10 -6.49
C LEU A 33 -3.53 3.51 -5.27
N ALA A 34 -3.49 4.81 -4.97
CA ALA A 34 -2.79 5.31 -3.79
C ALA A 34 -3.30 4.67 -2.51
N ARG A 35 -4.64 4.58 -2.36
CA ARG A 35 -5.24 3.93 -1.19
C ARG A 35 -4.81 2.47 -1.08
N TRP A 36 -4.84 1.74 -2.18
CA TRP A 36 -4.46 0.33 -2.19
C TRP A 36 -3.01 0.14 -1.76
N ILE A 37 -2.12 0.99 -2.23
CA ILE A 37 -0.70 0.95 -1.84
C ILE A 37 -0.56 1.19 -0.33
N VAL A 38 -1.28 2.19 0.20
CA VAL A 38 -1.28 2.48 1.64
C VAL A 38 -1.76 1.27 2.43
N PHE A 39 -2.87 0.67 2.01
CA PHE A 39 -3.46 -0.47 2.71
C PHE A 39 -2.50 -1.65 2.75
N PHE A 40 -1.88 -1.96 1.62
CA PHE A 40 -0.95 -3.08 1.52
C PHE A 40 0.28 -2.87 2.41
N ILE A 41 0.92 -1.71 2.31
CA ILE A 41 2.12 -1.42 3.09
C ILE A 41 1.79 -1.38 4.57
N ALA A 42 0.67 -0.77 4.96
CA ALA A 42 0.25 -0.71 6.36
C ALA A 42 0.05 -2.11 6.93
N ARG A 43 -0.55 -3.02 6.16
CA ARG A 43 -0.78 -4.40 6.59
C ARG A 43 0.54 -5.14 6.80
N GLU A 44 1.52 -4.93 5.92
CA GLU A 44 2.79 -5.65 5.97
C GLU A 44 3.79 -5.06 6.95
N PHE A 45 3.74 -3.75 7.20
CA PHE A 45 4.78 -3.05 7.96
C PHE A 45 4.33 -2.51 9.31
N THR A 46 3.05 -2.69 9.67
CA THR A 46 2.54 -2.28 10.97
C THR A 46 1.80 -3.44 11.62
N GLN A 47 1.43 -3.26 12.89
CA GLN A 47 0.59 -4.24 13.59
C GLN A 47 -0.91 -3.96 13.41
N ALA A 48 -1.24 -2.98 12.58
CA ALA A 48 -2.63 -2.58 12.39
C ALA A 48 -3.44 -3.67 11.68
N THR A 49 -4.65 -3.90 12.18
CA THR A 49 -5.62 -4.78 11.53
C THR A 49 -6.28 -4.06 10.36
N SER A 50 -6.97 -4.77 9.50
CA SER A 50 -7.72 -4.15 8.40
C SER A 50 -8.76 -3.14 8.92
N THR A 51 -9.38 -3.41 10.06
CA THR A 51 -10.33 -2.49 10.69
C THR A 51 -9.62 -1.20 11.14
N THR A 52 -8.46 -1.33 11.78
CA THR A 52 -7.68 -0.18 12.22
C THR A 52 -7.15 0.64 11.04
N ILE A 53 -6.67 -0.03 10.00
CA ILE A 53 -6.22 0.63 8.78
C ILE A 53 -7.39 1.42 8.16
N GLY A 54 -8.57 0.81 8.11
CA GLY A 54 -9.75 1.48 7.60
C GLY A 54 -10.09 2.72 8.39
N SER A 55 -10.13 2.62 9.73
CA SER A 55 -10.42 3.77 10.60
C SER A 55 -9.40 4.89 10.39
N SER A 56 -8.13 4.55 10.25
CA SER A 56 -7.06 5.54 10.05
C SER A 56 -7.14 6.25 8.72
N THR A 57 -7.79 5.66 7.73
CA THR A 57 -7.89 6.22 6.38
C THR A 57 -9.32 6.62 6.01
N ASN A 58 -10.23 6.59 6.98
CA ASN A 58 -11.64 6.91 6.78
C ASN A 58 -12.32 5.98 5.77
N LYS A 59 -11.99 4.69 5.83
CA LYS A 59 -12.55 3.66 4.96
C LYS A 59 -12.98 2.46 5.81
N ASP A 60 -13.89 1.64 5.28
CA ASP A 60 -14.28 0.43 5.99
C ASP A 60 -13.27 -0.70 5.72
N HIS A 61 -13.35 -1.75 6.54
CA HIS A 61 -12.40 -2.86 6.44
C HIS A 61 -12.53 -3.64 5.12
N THR A 62 -13.72 -3.66 4.53
CA THR A 62 -13.95 -4.34 3.24
C THR A 62 -13.18 -3.64 2.13
N SER A 63 -13.18 -2.31 2.13
CA SER A 63 -12.39 -1.52 1.17
C SER A 63 -10.90 -1.79 1.34
N VAL A 64 -10.44 -1.91 2.59
CA VAL A 64 -9.03 -2.21 2.88
C VAL A 64 -8.64 -3.58 2.31
N LEU A 65 -9.46 -4.60 2.59
CA LEU A 65 -9.19 -5.95 2.11
C LEU A 65 -9.20 -6.04 0.59
N TYR A 66 -10.14 -5.33 -0.05
CA TYR A 66 -10.20 -5.27 -1.50
C TYR A 66 -8.91 -4.65 -2.09
N GLY A 67 -8.47 -3.54 -1.52
CA GLY A 67 -7.25 -2.87 -2.00
C GLY A 67 -6.00 -3.72 -1.81
N ILE A 68 -5.89 -4.41 -0.67
CA ILE A 68 -4.77 -5.32 -0.43
C ILE A 68 -4.76 -6.42 -1.48
N ALA A 69 -5.92 -7.01 -1.77
CA ALA A 69 -6.03 -8.07 -2.79
C ALA A 69 -5.61 -7.56 -4.17
N LYS A 70 -5.97 -6.32 -4.50
CA LYS A 70 -5.60 -5.71 -5.79
C LYS A 70 -4.09 -5.54 -5.92
N VAL A 71 -3.42 -5.12 -4.85
CA VAL A 71 -1.96 -4.99 -4.88
C VAL A 71 -1.30 -6.36 -4.97
N GLN A 72 -1.80 -7.34 -4.21
CA GLN A 72 -1.28 -8.71 -4.28
C GLN A 72 -1.39 -9.28 -5.70
N GLU A 73 -2.51 -9.04 -6.36
CA GLU A 73 -2.74 -9.45 -7.73
C GLU A 73 -1.71 -8.81 -8.68
N GLY A 74 -1.48 -7.50 -8.52
CA GLY A 74 -0.48 -6.79 -9.31
C GLY A 74 0.94 -7.27 -9.06
N VAL A 75 1.28 -7.57 -7.82
CA VAL A 75 2.60 -8.14 -7.49
C VAL A 75 2.74 -9.52 -8.12
N SER A 76 1.71 -10.37 -8.03
CA SER A 76 1.74 -11.70 -8.61
C SER A 76 1.97 -11.68 -10.11
N SER A 77 1.35 -10.73 -10.81
CA SER A 77 1.49 -10.61 -12.26
C SER A 77 2.72 -9.81 -12.70
N GLY A 78 3.47 -9.27 -11.73
CA GLY A 78 4.66 -8.47 -12.04
C GLY A 78 4.33 -7.11 -12.65
N GLU A 79 3.22 -6.49 -12.23
CA GLU A 79 2.78 -5.21 -12.77
C GLU A 79 3.78 -4.10 -12.40
N PRO A 80 4.46 -3.49 -13.41
CA PRO A 80 5.58 -2.57 -13.14
C PRO A 80 5.22 -1.35 -12.31
N THR A 81 4.05 -0.77 -12.53
CA THR A 81 3.63 0.43 -11.79
C THR A 81 3.48 0.14 -10.29
N ILE A 82 2.87 -0.99 -9.97
CA ILE A 82 2.66 -1.38 -8.58
C ILE A 82 3.99 -1.68 -7.91
N LEU A 83 4.86 -2.45 -8.57
CA LEU A 83 6.19 -2.77 -8.01
C LEU A 83 7.02 -1.51 -7.79
N ALA A 84 7.00 -0.58 -8.75
CA ALA A 84 7.73 0.68 -8.63
C ALA A 84 7.19 1.54 -7.49
N LEU A 85 5.88 1.61 -7.32
CA LEU A 85 5.27 2.39 -6.24
C LEU A 85 5.60 1.81 -4.86
N LEU A 86 5.55 0.49 -4.72
CA LEU A 86 5.90 -0.15 -3.45
C LEU A 86 7.35 0.15 -3.07
N ASP A 87 8.27 0.05 -4.02
CA ASP A 87 9.68 0.36 -3.77
C ASP A 87 9.86 1.83 -3.39
N ALA A 88 9.26 2.74 -4.15
CA ALA A 88 9.41 4.18 -3.93
C ALA A 88 8.84 4.62 -2.58
N VAL A 89 7.66 4.13 -2.22
CA VAL A 89 7.03 4.50 -0.95
C VAL A 89 7.82 3.95 0.23
N ILE A 90 8.26 2.71 0.17
CA ILE A 90 9.04 2.11 1.24
C ILE A 90 10.38 2.83 1.41
N LYS A 91 11.03 3.16 0.31
CA LYS A 91 12.28 3.91 0.34
C LYS A 91 12.11 5.27 1.01
N TYR A 92 10.96 5.91 0.81
CA TYR A 92 10.64 7.20 1.38
C TYR A 92 10.34 7.11 2.89
N VAL A 93 9.57 6.11 3.30
CA VAL A 93 9.11 5.96 4.68
C VAL A 93 10.18 5.31 5.55
N THR A 94 10.78 4.25 5.07
CA THR A 94 11.77 3.48 5.82
C THR A 94 12.77 2.86 4.85
N PRO A 95 13.90 3.55 4.60
CA PRO A 95 14.91 3.02 3.68
C PRO A 95 15.38 1.61 4.04
N ASP A 96 15.40 1.28 5.33
CA ASP A 96 15.81 -0.05 5.80
C ASP A 96 14.75 -1.12 5.49
N GLY A 97 13.54 -0.71 5.12
CA GLY A 97 12.45 -1.64 4.83
C GLY A 97 12.47 -2.24 3.44
N ARG A 98 13.38 -1.82 2.57
CA ARG A 98 13.42 -2.30 1.18
C ARG A 98 13.66 -3.80 1.10
N GLU A 99 14.52 -4.33 1.95
CA GLU A 99 14.81 -5.77 1.99
C GLU A 99 13.56 -6.55 2.39
N LYS A 100 12.86 -6.10 3.42
CA LYS A 100 11.61 -6.73 3.85
C LYS A 100 10.55 -6.67 2.75
N MET A 101 10.44 -5.53 2.06
CA MET A 101 9.47 -5.41 0.95
C MET A 101 9.81 -6.40 -0.17
N GLN A 102 11.09 -6.56 -0.49
CA GLN A 102 11.49 -7.51 -1.52
C GLN A 102 11.15 -8.95 -1.11
N GLU A 103 11.30 -9.29 0.16
CA GLU A 103 10.90 -10.60 0.68
C GLU A 103 9.39 -10.81 0.55
N VAL A 104 8.59 -9.78 0.84
CA VAL A 104 7.13 -9.84 0.69
C VAL A 104 6.75 -10.08 -0.77
N ILE A 105 7.36 -9.32 -1.68
CA ILE A 105 7.13 -9.46 -3.11
C ILE A 105 7.50 -10.86 -3.58
N ASN A 106 8.67 -11.34 -3.22
CA ASN A 106 9.13 -12.67 -3.60
C ASN A 106 8.19 -13.76 -3.11
N LYS A 107 7.70 -13.63 -1.88
CA LYS A 107 6.78 -14.58 -1.29
C LYS A 107 5.46 -14.66 -2.06
N ILE A 108 4.92 -13.51 -2.45
CA ILE A 108 3.68 -13.46 -3.24
C ILE A 108 3.91 -14.08 -4.61
N GLN A 109 5.01 -13.75 -5.27
CA GLN A 109 5.32 -14.27 -6.60
C GLN A 109 5.55 -15.77 -6.60
N ARG A 110 6.16 -16.32 -5.56
CA ARG A 110 6.39 -17.77 -5.43
C ARG A 110 5.07 -18.55 -5.31
N ARG A 111 4.05 -17.97 -4.71
CA ARG A 111 2.74 -18.63 -4.59
C ARG A 111 2.08 -18.88 -5.94
N VAL A 112 2.37 -18.02 -6.91
CA VAL A 112 1.81 -18.12 -8.26
C VAL A 112 2.52 -19.19 -9.07
N THR A 113 3.82 -19.35 -8.86
CA THR A 113 4.65 -20.30 -9.63
C THR A 113 4.71 -21.69 -9.00
N ALA A 114 4.27 -21.79 -7.79
CA ALA A 114 4.18 -23.10 -7.11
C ALA A 114 2.91 -23.82 -7.53
#